data_dee7139beb8a4425d20fc98d9dea12b6
#
_entry.id   dee7139beb8a4425d20fc98d9dea12b6
#
_cell.length_a   1.000
_cell.length_b   1.000
_cell.length_c   1.000
_cell.angle_alpha   90.00
_cell.angle_beta   90.00
_cell.angle_gamma   90.00
#
_symmetry.space_group_name_H-M   'P 1'
#
loop_
_entity.id
_entity.type
_entity.pdbx_description
1 polymer ?
#
loop_
_entity_poly.entity_id
_entity_poly.type
_entity_poly.pdbx_seq_one_letter_code
_entity_poly.pdbx_strand_id
1 'polypeptide(L)'
;MKSTRLILFKFLLLAMMALACNGLSGGDQPTVVTGSGDIALTVDNYRQLLGGVNNGGDPGSKGPSGYREINWDSLTDELAAPNLYAPDFFNAAEAPRARGILLDTPGDGLMVSADSDNPYGALPRFGNINPQYADIFKTFSEERLFSPVGSNIVNLTFFVPGTNQPAVVRGFGAVYTDVDTNHTAFEYFDQDGNSLGKFETPLSDNGLSFLGVVFEEALVFRVEVRYGTGALGPNDGDGDVDVAVMDNFIYGEPQPAN
;
A
#
# COMPACT_ATOMS: atom_id res chain seq x y z
N MET A 1 -14.89 -18.89 59.07
CA MET A 1 -15.30 -19.28 57.70
C MET A 1 -14.85 -18.17 56.75
N LYS A 2 -13.70 -18.32 56.05
CA LYS A 2 -13.20 -17.37 55.07
C LYS A 2 -13.42 -17.96 53.69
N SER A 3 -14.26 -17.32 52.87
CA SER A 3 -14.53 -17.69 51.47
C SER A 3 -13.44 -17.14 50.57
N THR A 4 -12.69 -18.02 49.96
CA THR A 4 -11.67 -17.69 48.95
C THR A 4 -12.35 -17.63 47.58
N ARG A 5 -12.40 -16.45 46.98
CA ARG A 5 -12.88 -16.25 45.60
C ARG A 5 -11.75 -16.57 44.62
N LEU A 6 -11.97 -17.61 43.85
CA LEU A 6 -11.10 -18.03 42.75
C LEU A 6 -11.36 -17.13 41.54
N ILE A 7 -10.36 -16.34 41.14
CA ILE A 7 -10.40 -15.51 39.91
C ILE A 7 -9.94 -16.38 38.76
N LEU A 8 -10.89 -16.67 37.86
CA LEU A 8 -10.63 -17.44 36.64
C LEU A 8 -10.11 -16.50 35.54
N PHE A 9 -8.82 -16.55 35.23
CA PHE A 9 -8.23 -15.91 34.08
C PHE A 9 -8.63 -16.68 32.81
N LYS A 10 -9.46 -16.09 31.96
CA LYS A 10 -9.72 -16.60 30.62
C LYS A 10 -8.55 -16.21 29.71
N PHE A 11 -7.70 -17.16 29.39
CA PHE A 11 -6.78 -17.06 28.26
C PHE A 11 -7.58 -17.16 26.96
N LEU A 12 -7.60 -16.07 26.18
CA LEU A 12 -8.12 -16.06 24.83
C LEU A 12 -7.04 -16.64 23.92
N LEU A 13 -7.22 -17.90 23.51
CA LEU A 13 -6.35 -18.57 22.56
C LEU A 13 -6.70 -18.08 21.15
N LEU A 14 -5.84 -17.25 20.56
CA LEU A 14 -5.97 -16.79 19.19
C LEU A 14 -5.56 -17.93 18.26
N ALA A 15 -6.52 -18.60 17.63
CA ALA A 15 -6.26 -19.65 16.65
C ALA A 15 -5.85 -19.03 15.31
N MET A 16 -4.56 -19.16 14.95
CA MET A 16 -4.10 -18.93 13.58
C MET A 16 -4.62 -20.05 12.68
N MET A 17 -5.58 -19.75 11.80
CA MET A 17 -5.92 -20.62 10.69
C MET A 17 -4.94 -20.35 9.55
N ALA A 18 -3.99 -21.26 9.35
CA ALA A 18 -3.18 -21.33 8.13
C ALA A 18 -4.04 -21.92 7.00
N LEU A 19 -4.40 -21.11 6.01
CA LEU A 19 -4.90 -21.62 4.74
C LEU A 19 -3.71 -22.10 3.91
N ALA A 20 -3.62 -23.39 3.68
CA ALA A 20 -2.59 -23.99 2.83
C ALA A 20 -2.94 -23.71 1.36
N CYS A 21 -2.18 -22.82 0.70
CA CYS A 21 -2.08 -22.79 -0.75
C CYS A 21 -0.95 -23.72 -1.18
N ASN A 22 -1.28 -24.83 -1.85
CA ASN A 22 -0.32 -25.73 -2.50
C ASN A 22 0.28 -25.02 -3.72
N GLY A 23 1.59 -24.80 -3.74
CA GLY A 23 2.26 -24.34 -4.96
C GLY A 23 3.67 -23.77 -4.84
N LEU A 24 4.34 -23.85 -3.69
CA LEU A 24 5.75 -23.45 -3.60
C LEU A 24 6.60 -24.60 -3.11
N SER A 25 7.53 -25.05 -3.93
CA SER A 25 8.54 -26.04 -3.58
C SER A 25 9.59 -25.38 -2.68
N GLY A 26 9.54 -25.67 -1.36
CA GLY A 26 10.68 -25.59 -0.46
C GLY A 26 11.21 -24.19 -0.08
N GLY A 27 10.45 -23.09 -0.31
CA GLY A 27 10.78 -21.76 0.23
C GLY A 27 9.96 -21.45 1.48
N ASP A 28 10.53 -20.68 2.40
CA ASP A 28 9.80 -20.22 3.58
C ASP A 28 8.59 -19.38 3.18
N GLN A 29 7.46 -19.61 3.88
CA GLN A 29 6.23 -18.83 3.60
C GLN A 29 6.46 -17.36 3.95
N PRO A 30 5.97 -16.42 3.12
CA PRO A 30 6.13 -15.00 3.43
C PRO A 30 5.39 -14.63 4.73
N THR A 31 5.92 -13.64 5.43
CA THR A 31 5.24 -13.04 6.58
C THR A 31 4.19 -12.06 6.09
N VAL A 32 2.94 -12.30 6.44
CA VAL A 32 1.80 -11.44 6.13
C VAL A 32 1.43 -10.62 7.36
N VAL A 33 1.36 -9.32 7.22
CA VAL A 33 0.97 -8.36 8.26
C VAL A 33 -0.30 -7.66 7.82
N THR A 34 -1.36 -7.78 8.62
CA THR A 34 -2.67 -7.17 8.32
C THR A 34 -3.23 -6.48 9.55
N GLY A 35 -4.02 -5.44 9.32
CA GLY A 35 -4.77 -4.74 10.36
C GLY A 35 -5.91 -3.92 9.79
N SER A 36 -6.87 -3.56 10.63
CA SER A 36 -7.97 -2.65 10.30
C SER A 36 -8.32 -1.76 11.49
N GLY A 37 -8.88 -0.57 11.23
CA GLY A 37 -9.18 0.43 12.25
C GLY A 37 -7.94 1.20 12.70
N ASP A 38 -7.52 1.07 13.96
CA ASP A 38 -6.26 1.66 14.44
C ASP A 38 -5.08 0.77 14.02
N ILE A 39 -4.44 1.14 12.93
CA ILE A 39 -3.37 0.37 12.29
C ILE A 39 -1.96 0.88 12.59
N ALA A 40 -1.78 1.89 13.44
CA ALA A 40 -0.47 2.52 13.68
C ALA A 40 0.59 1.51 14.09
N LEU A 41 0.31 0.66 15.08
CA LEU A 41 1.23 -0.38 15.52
C LEU A 41 1.47 -1.47 14.45
N THR A 42 0.46 -1.76 13.64
CA THR A 42 0.57 -2.74 12.54
C THR A 42 1.55 -2.24 11.48
N VAL A 43 1.43 -0.99 11.07
CA VAL A 43 2.33 -0.33 10.13
C VAL A 43 3.76 -0.26 10.68
N ASP A 44 3.93 0.11 11.95
CA ASP A 44 5.24 0.16 12.59
C ASP A 44 5.89 -1.23 12.67
N ASN A 45 5.14 -2.27 12.99
CA ASN A 45 5.63 -3.64 12.96
C ASN A 45 6.10 -4.05 11.56
N TYR A 46 5.37 -3.66 10.52
CA TYR A 46 5.77 -3.93 9.15
C TYR A 46 7.08 -3.22 8.78
N ARG A 47 7.24 -1.94 9.14
CA ARG A 47 8.50 -1.19 8.97
C ARG A 47 9.67 -1.90 9.66
N GLN A 48 9.46 -2.45 10.88
CA GLN A 48 10.50 -3.20 11.61
C GLN A 48 10.90 -4.50 10.89
N LEU A 49 9.95 -5.24 10.31
CA LEU A 49 10.23 -6.45 9.53
C LEU A 49 11.07 -6.15 8.28
N LEU A 50 10.94 -4.97 7.70
CA LEU A 50 11.78 -4.51 6.58
C LEU A 50 13.17 -4.00 7.02
N GLY A 51 13.43 -3.87 8.34
CA GLY A 51 14.72 -3.44 8.88
C GLY A 51 14.69 -2.12 9.66
N GLY A 52 13.53 -1.49 9.84
CA GLY A 52 13.28 -0.39 10.77
C GLY A 52 13.84 0.99 10.37
N VAL A 53 14.65 1.08 9.32
CA VAL A 53 15.26 2.34 8.88
C VAL A 53 14.61 2.81 7.58
N ASN A 54 14.07 4.03 7.56
CA ASN A 54 13.60 4.66 6.34
C ASN A 54 14.80 5.24 5.56
N ASN A 55 15.09 4.67 4.41
CA ASN A 55 16.22 5.03 3.56
C ASN A 55 15.97 6.29 2.69
N GLY A 56 14.77 6.84 2.78
CA GLY A 56 14.43 8.13 2.16
C GLY A 56 14.31 8.10 0.65
N GLY A 57 14.64 9.22 0.02
CA GLY A 57 14.52 9.44 -1.42
C GLY A 57 15.86 9.73 -2.11
N ASP A 58 17.00 9.34 -1.52
CA ASP A 58 18.32 9.51 -2.12
C ASP A 58 18.62 8.42 -3.15
N PRO A 59 19.46 8.72 -4.17
CA PRO A 59 19.93 7.73 -5.13
C PRO A 59 20.76 6.61 -4.51
N GLY A 60 20.79 5.47 -5.21
CA GLY A 60 21.53 4.27 -4.84
C GLY A 60 20.80 3.40 -3.82
N SER A 61 21.02 2.10 -3.92
CA SER A 61 20.59 1.15 -2.89
C SER A 61 21.40 1.36 -1.61
N LYS A 62 20.74 1.33 -0.46
CA LYS A 62 21.36 1.50 0.87
C LYS A 62 21.73 0.16 1.53
N GLY A 63 21.71 -0.93 0.78
CA GLY A 63 21.97 -2.28 1.26
C GLY A 63 20.67 -3.09 1.40
N PRO A 64 20.73 -4.33 1.90
CA PRO A 64 19.58 -5.24 1.88
C PRO A 64 18.55 -4.97 2.99
N SER A 65 18.82 -4.01 3.88
CA SER A 65 17.96 -3.70 5.05
C SER A 65 17.40 -2.30 4.96
N GLY A 66 16.25 -2.10 5.60
CA GLY A 66 15.53 -0.85 5.59
C GLY A 66 14.38 -0.84 4.60
N TYR A 67 13.69 0.29 4.57
CA TYR A 67 12.52 0.48 3.71
C TYR A 67 12.52 1.87 3.08
N ARG A 68 11.71 2.02 2.05
CA ARG A 68 11.32 3.33 1.49
C ARG A 68 9.82 3.50 1.66
N GLU A 69 9.39 4.73 1.82
CA GLU A 69 8.00 5.06 2.06
C GLU A 69 7.57 6.27 1.22
N ILE A 70 6.36 6.23 0.70
CA ILE A 70 5.70 7.33 0.01
C ILE A 70 4.40 7.58 0.75
N ASN A 71 4.23 8.77 1.28
CA ASN A 71 3.02 9.21 1.99
C ASN A 71 2.22 10.29 1.25
N TRP A 72 2.62 10.69 0.05
CA TRP A 72 1.99 11.64 -0.86
C TRP A 72 1.94 13.09 -0.38
N ASP A 73 2.03 13.36 0.92
CA ASP A 73 1.78 14.67 1.55
C ASP A 73 2.76 15.77 1.14
N SER A 74 3.98 15.40 0.73
CA SER A 74 5.00 16.35 0.29
C SER A 74 4.88 16.79 -1.18
N LEU A 75 3.86 16.31 -1.89
CA LEU A 75 3.62 16.70 -3.28
C LEU A 75 3.03 18.10 -3.34
N THR A 76 3.42 18.85 -4.38
CA THR A 76 2.85 20.16 -4.64
C THR A 76 1.48 20.04 -5.31
N ASP A 77 0.66 21.08 -5.26
CA ASP A 77 -0.70 21.09 -5.81
C ASP A 77 -0.74 20.83 -7.32
N GLU A 78 0.31 21.20 -8.05
CA GLU A 78 0.43 20.93 -9.49
C GLU A 78 0.48 19.43 -9.80
N LEU A 79 0.85 18.59 -8.81
CA LEU A 79 0.95 17.14 -8.91
C LEU A 79 -0.23 16.40 -8.27
N ALA A 80 -1.22 17.14 -7.79
CA ALA A 80 -2.41 16.63 -7.14
C ALA A 80 -3.68 16.98 -7.93
N ALA A 81 -4.80 16.44 -7.51
CA ALA A 81 -6.10 16.73 -8.12
C ALA A 81 -6.34 18.25 -8.29
N PRO A 82 -6.86 18.69 -9.44
CA PRO A 82 -7.48 17.90 -10.50
C PRO A 82 -6.50 17.33 -11.54
N ASN A 83 -5.19 17.51 -11.36
CA ASN A 83 -4.17 17.07 -12.30
C ASN A 83 -3.87 15.58 -12.13
N LEU A 84 -3.44 14.95 -13.24
CA LEU A 84 -2.91 13.59 -13.20
C LEU A 84 -1.46 13.61 -12.70
N TYR A 85 -1.09 12.52 -12.03
CA TYR A 85 0.23 12.30 -11.46
C TYR A 85 1.15 11.55 -12.43
N ALA A 86 2.40 11.95 -12.52
CA ALA A 86 3.37 11.31 -13.41
C ALA A 86 3.79 9.92 -12.90
N PRO A 87 3.69 8.85 -13.72
CA PRO A 87 3.99 7.48 -13.30
C PRO A 87 5.41 7.26 -12.77
N ASP A 88 6.38 7.99 -13.30
CA ASP A 88 7.81 7.88 -13.01
C ASP A 88 8.33 8.88 -11.96
N PHE A 89 7.44 9.65 -11.34
CA PHE A 89 7.82 10.73 -10.43
C PHE A 89 8.78 10.26 -9.33
N PHE A 90 8.56 9.09 -8.74
CA PHE A 90 9.41 8.50 -7.70
C PHE A 90 10.51 7.56 -8.25
N ASN A 91 10.68 7.49 -9.57
CA ASN A 91 11.84 6.87 -10.23
C ASN A 91 12.81 7.90 -10.81
N ALA A 92 12.83 9.13 -10.29
CA ALA A 92 13.75 10.18 -10.71
C ALA A 92 15.19 9.86 -10.34
N ALA A 93 16.14 10.45 -11.06
CA ALA A 93 17.57 10.28 -10.80
C ALA A 93 18.08 10.97 -9.54
N GLU A 94 17.31 11.93 -9.00
CA GLU A 94 17.75 12.85 -7.95
C GLU A 94 16.85 12.80 -6.71
N ALA A 95 17.45 13.10 -5.54
CA ALA A 95 16.71 13.29 -4.29
C ALA A 95 15.75 14.50 -4.39
N PRO A 96 14.63 14.46 -3.66
CA PRO A 96 14.12 13.39 -2.79
C PRO A 96 13.26 12.36 -3.53
N ARG A 97 13.24 12.37 -4.86
CA ARG A 97 12.37 11.55 -5.70
C ARG A 97 13.02 10.25 -6.20
N ALA A 98 14.30 10.01 -5.88
CA ALA A 98 15.00 8.78 -6.23
C ALA A 98 14.61 7.64 -5.30
N ARG A 99 13.35 7.18 -5.40
CA ARG A 99 12.80 6.10 -4.55
C ARG A 99 12.78 4.74 -5.23
N GLY A 100 13.04 4.70 -6.55
CA GLY A 100 13.17 3.45 -7.31
C GLY A 100 11.84 2.70 -7.48
N ILE A 101 10.75 3.41 -7.69
CA ILE A 101 9.43 2.84 -7.99
C ILE A 101 8.78 3.54 -9.18
N LEU A 102 8.29 2.73 -10.10
CA LEU A 102 7.46 3.15 -11.24
C LEU A 102 6.04 2.65 -11.01
N LEU A 103 5.08 3.50 -11.28
CA LEU A 103 3.65 3.19 -11.19
C LEU A 103 3.06 3.13 -12.61
N ASP A 104 2.21 2.16 -12.90
CA ASP A 104 1.51 2.02 -14.16
C ASP A 104 0.08 1.55 -13.96
N THR A 105 -0.85 1.99 -14.81
CA THR A 105 -2.26 1.60 -14.76
C THR A 105 -2.80 1.36 -16.17
N PRO A 106 -3.67 0.36 -16.37
CA PRO A 106 -4.39 0.23 -17.65
C PRO A 106 -5.48 1.30 -17.83
N GLY A 107 -5.71 2.15 -16.82
CA GLY A 107 -6.69 3.25 -16.88
C GLY A 107 -6.17 4.52 -17.56
N ASP A 108 -6.81 5.64 -17.27
CA ASP A 108 -6.53 6.94 -17.88
C ASP A 108 -5.31 7.63 -17.27
N GLY A 109 -4.90 7.23 -16.06
CA GLY A 109 -3.74 7.77 -15.35
C GLY A 109 -3.79 7.54 -13.85
N LEU A 110 -2.94 8.26 -13.14
CA LEU A 110 -2.81 8.22 -11.68
C LEU A 110 -3.16 9.58 -11.11
N MET A 111 -3.74 9.61 -9.91
CA MET A 111 -4.11 10.85 -9.24
C MET A 111 -3.78 10.77 -7.74
N VAL A 112 -3.29 11.88 -7.22
CA VAL A 112 -3.17 12.13 -5.78
C VAL A 112 -4.25 13.14 -5.40
N SER A 113 -4.95 12.93 -4.30
CA SER A 113 -6.01 13.84 -3.88
C SER A 113 -5.45 15.23 -3.51
N ALA A 114 -6.30 16.25 -3.61
CA ALA A 114 -5.98 17.58 -3.09
C ALA A 114 -5.86 17.55 -1.56
N ASP A 115 -5.21 18.55 -1.01
CA ASP A 115 -5.28 18.93 0.40
C ASP A 115 -6.31 20.05 0.64
N SER A 116 -6.36 20.55 1.88
CA SER A 116 -7.40 21.49 2.33
C SER A 116 -7.22 22.92 1.80
N ASP A 117 -6.03 23.30 1.31
CA ASP A 117 -5.71 24.64 0.80
C ASP A 117 -5.42 24.68 -0.71
N ASN A 118 -5.84 23.63 -1.45
CA ASN A 118 -5.61 23.48 -2.88
C ASN A 118 -6.13 24.69 -3.70
N PRO A 119 -5.27 25.38 -4.45
CA PRO A 119 -5.63 26.61 -5.17
C PRO A 119 -6.46 26.35 -6.44
N TYR A 120 -6.55 25.10 -6.91
CA TYR A 120 -7.30 24.73 -8.11
C TYR A 120 -8.76 24.38 -7.81
N GLY A 121 -9.20 24.49 -6.54
CA GLY A 121 -10.57 24.24 -6.11
C GLY A 121 -10.98 22.77 -6.05
N ALA A 122 -10.00 21.85 -6.11
CA ALA A 122 -10.26 20.46 -5.82
C ALA A 122 -10.41 20.26 -4.30
N LEU A 123 -11.37 19.42 -3.90
CA LEU A 123 -11.61 19.12 -2.50
C LEU A 123 -10.71 17.97 -2.02
N PRO A 124 -10.32 17.95 -0.73
CA PRO A 124 -9.53 16.87 -0.15
C PRO A 124 -10.16 15.50 -0.36
N ARG A 125 -9.29 14.46 -0.32
CA ARG A 125 -9.72 13.06 -0.35
C ARG A 125 -10.68 12.72 -1.49
N PHE A 126 -10.42 13.31 -2.68
CA PHE A 126 -11.25 13.14 -3.89
C PHE A 126 -12.70 13.65 -3.77
N GLY A 127 -12.97 14.54 -2.83
CA GLY A 127 -14.30 15.14 -2.64
C GLY A 127 -14.82 15.96 -3.84
N ASN A 128 -13.93 16.33 -4.77
CA ASN A 128 -14.29 16.93 -6.06
C ASN A 128 -14.88 15.91 -7.06
N ILE A 129 -14.66 14.61 -6.87
CA ILE A 129 -15.22 13.53 -7.69
C ILE A 129 -16.56 13.07 -7.10
N ASN A 130 -16.57 12.78 -5.80
CA ASN A 130 -17.76 12.49 -5.03
C ASN A 130 -17.68 13.21 -3.68
N PRO A 131 -18.60 14.14 -3.36
CA PRO A 131 -18.55 14.87 -2.08
C PRO A 131 -18.59 13.98 -0.82
N GLN A 132 -19.13 12.76 -0.92
CA GLN A 132 -19.17 11.81 0.20
C GLN A 132 -17.78 11.27 0.55
N TYR A 133 -16.84 11.24 -0.39
CA TYR A 133 -15.48 10.75 -0.16
C TYR A 133 -14.74 11.50 0.95
N ALA A 134 -15.02 12.79 1.14
CA ALA A 134 -14.46 13.57 2.22
C ALA A 134 -14.84 13.02 3.62
N ASP A 135 -16.00 12.34 3.72
CA ASP A 135 -16.49 11.73 4.96
C ASP A 135 -16.13 10.23 5.05
N ILE A 136 -16.10 9.52 3.94
CA ILE A 136 -15.84 8.09 3.81
C ILE A 136 -14.34 7.81 3.96
N PHE A 137 -13.50 8.40 3.10
CA PHE A 137 -12.07 8.14 3.10
C PHE A 137 -11.39 8.77 4.31
N LYS A 138 -10.56 7.97 4.99
CA LYS A 138 -9.71 8.38 6.11
C LYS A 138 -8.27 8.43 5.65
N THR A 139 -7.46 9.26 6.29
CA THR A 139 -6.03 9.32 6.07
C THR A 139 -5.28 8.69 7.24
N PHE A 140 -4.19 8.01 6.96
CA PHE A 140 -3.24 7.49 7.94
C PHE A 140 -2.15 8.53 8.21
N SER A 141 -1.60 9.10 7.14
CA SER A 141 -0.83 10.35 7.17
C SER A 141 -1.70 11.51 6.68
N GLU A 142 -1.29 12.73 6.91
CA GLU A 142 -1.99 13.93 6.42
C GLU A 142 -1.65 14.16 4.96
N GLU A 143 -2.53 14.60 4.22
CA GLU A 143 -3.94 14.81 3.95
C GLU A 143 -4.32 14.10 2.66
N ARG A 144 -3.26 13.63 1.90
CA ARG A 144 -3.36 13.21 0.51
C ARG A 144 -3.49 11.70 0.39
N LEU A 145 -4.33 11.28 -0.54
CA LEU A 145 -4.57 9.88 -0.90
C LEU A 145 -4.22 9.65 -2.37
N PHE A 146 -3.97 8.40 -2.73
CA PHE A 146 -3.59 7.98 -4.08
C PHE A 146 -4.60 6.99 -4.66
N SER A 147 -4.91 7.14 -5.95
CA SER A 147 -5.74 6.19 -6.71
C SER A 147 -5.40 6.20 -8.20
N PRO A 148 -5.53 5.06 -8.91
CA PRO A 148 -5.63 5.08 -10.35
C PRO A 148 -6.97 5.70 -10.81
N VAL A 149 -7.01 6.24 -12.03
CA VAL A 149 -8.18 6.83 -12.68
C VAL A 149 -8.53 6.01 -13.91
N GLY A 150 -9.82 5.71 -14.09
CA GLY A 150 -10.29 4.90 -15.22
C GLY A 150 -10.00 3.40 -15.09
N SER A 151 -9.42 2.98 -13.98
CA SER A 151 -9.15 1.58 -13.62
C SER A 151 -9.11 1.42 -12.11
N ASN A 152 -9.31 0.21 -11.62
CA ASN A 152 -9.06 -0.18 -10.24
C ASN A 152 -7.78 -1.02 -10.08
N ILE A 153 -6.85 -0.90 -11.01
CA ILE A 153 -5.57 -1.63 -11.00
C ILE A 153 -4.42 -0.65 -11.18
N VAL A 154 -3.37 -0.86 -10.35
CA VAL A 154 -2.06 -0.25 -10.54
C VAL A 154 -0.98 -1.31 -10.46
N ASN A 155 0.04 -1.22 -11.32
CA ASN A 155 1.23 -2.02 -11.24
C ASN A 155 2.39 -1.19 -10.69
N LEU A 156 3.14 -1.77 -9.76
CA LEU A 156 4.33 -1.19 -9.17
C LEU A 156 5.53 -1.99 -9.66
N THR A 157 6.54 -1.35 -10.22
CA THR A 157 7.79 -1.99 -10.64
C THR A 157 8.95 -1.29 -9.96
N PHE A 158 9.96 -2.06 -9.52
CA PHE A 158 11.06 -1.53 -8.74
C PHE A 158 12.34 -1.38 -9.57
N PHE A 159 13.10 -0.33 -9.23
CA PHE A 159 14.39 0.02 -9.84
C PHE A 159 15.38 0.36 -8.74
N VAL A 160 16.68 0.20 -9.04
CA VAL A 160 17.72 0.75 -8.16
C VAL A 160 17.54 2.27 -8.11
N PRO A 161 17.32 2.85 -6.92
CA PRO A 161 16.96 4.27 -6.77
C PRO A 161 17.91 5.21 -7.51
N GLY A 162 17.35 6.10 -8.32
CA GLY A 162 18.11 7.04 -9.13
C GLY A 162 18.66 6.47 -10.45
N THR A 163 18.26 5.27 -10.83
CA THR A 163 18.70 4.60 -12.06
C THR A 163 17.53 3.94 -12.80
N ASN A 164 17.81 3.44 -14.01
CA ASN A 164 16.88 2.57 -14.75
C ASN A 164 17.24 1.09 -14.64
N GLN A 165 18.11 0.71 -13.68
CA GLN A 165 18.45 -0.68 -13.44
C GLN A 165 17.28 -1.36 -12.71
N PRO A 166 16.74 -2.49 -13.24
CA PRO A 166 15.71 -3.26 -12.56
C PRO A 166 16.16 -3.70 -11.16
N ALA A 167 15.20 -3.72 -10.23
CA ALA A 167 15.45 -4.10 -8.85
C ALA A 167 14.35 -5.01 -8.32
N VAL A 168 14.68 -5.70 -7.22
CA VAL A 168 13.77 -6.51 -6.43
C VAL A 168 13.73 -6.00 -5.00
N VAL A 169 12.60 -6.18 -4.33
CA VAL A 169 12.43 -5.81 -2.91
C VAL A 169 12.02 -7.03 -2.09
N ARG A 170 12.25 -6.96 -0.76
CA ARG A 170 11.82 -8.02 0.16
C ARG A 170 10.33 -8.03 0.41
N GLY A 171 9.63 -6.95 0.13
CA GLY A 171 8.20 -6.85 0.36
C GLY A 171 7.64 -5.50 0.00
N PHE A 172 6.34 -5.45 -0.10
CA PHE A 172 5.53 -4.26 -0.29
C PHE A 172 4.33 -4.32 0.63
N GLY A 173 3.91 -3.18 1.15
CA GLY A 173 2.70 -3.01 1.93
C GLY A 173 2.15 -1.62 1.75
N ALA A 174 0.86 -1.46 1.99
CA ALA A 174 0.23 -0.15 1.92
C ALA A 174 -0.98 -0.03 2.84
N VAL A 175 -1.32 1.21 3.14
CA VAL A 175 -2.56 1.57 3.81
C VAL A 175 -3.64 1.77 2.76
N TYR A 176 -4.80 1.20 3.00
CA TYR A 176 -6.03 1.48 2.29
C TYR A 176 -7.03 2.22 3.18
N THR A 177 -7.93 2.92 2.56
CA THR A 177 -9.13 3.43 3.20
C THR A 177 -10.37 2.96 2.44
N ASP A 178 -11.42 2.60 3.19
CA ASP A 178 -12.71 2.20 2.68
C ASP A 178 -12.67 0.90 1.85
N VAL A 179 -12.31 -0.19 2.50
CA VAL A 179 -12.30 -1.53 1.90
C VAL A 179 -13.57 -2.26 2.33
N ASP A 180 -14.54 -2.35 1.44
CA ASP A 180 -15.86 -2.92 1.72
C ASP A 180 -15.97 -4.38 1.31
N THR A 181 -15.18 -4.79 0.31
CA THR A 181 -15.22 -6.13 -0.25
C THR A 181 -13.86 -6.82 -0.24
N ASN A 182 -13.85 -8.15 -0.33
CA ASN A 182 -12.61 -8.95 -0.41
C ASN A 182 -11.94 -8.94 -1.80
N HIS A 183 -12.25 -7.93 -2.63
CA HIS A 183 -11.64 -7.79 -3.96
C HIS A 183 -10.37 -6.93 -3.92
N THR A 184 -10.16 -6.15 -2.86
CA THR A 184 -8.94 -5.35 -2.65
C THR A 184 -7.79 -6.27 -2.25
N ALA A 185 -6.73 -6.29 -3.06
CA ALA A 185 -5.66 -7.28 -2.90
C ALA A 185 -4.34 -6.81 -3.55
N PHE A 186 -3.24 -7.42 -3.10
CA PHE A 186 -1.96 -7.41 -3.80
C PHE A 186 -1.65 -8.76 -4.41
N GLU A 187 -1.13 -8.79 -5.63
CA GLU A 187 -0.46 -9.96 -6.20
C GLU A 187 1.00 -9.62 -6.49
N TYR A 188 1.91 -10.44 -5.97
CA TYR A 188 3.34 -10.23 -6.04
C TYR A 188 3.92 -11.11 -7.14
N PHE A 189 4.92 -10.59 -7.86
CA PHE A 189 5.57 -11.32 -8.96
C PHE A 189 7.08 -11.21 -8.86
N ASP A 190 7.76 -12.32 -9.19
CA ASP A 190 9.21 -12.33 -9.36
C ASP A 190 9.64 -11.71 -10.71
N GLN A 191 10.94 -11.72 -10.96
CA GLN A 191 11.54 -11.16 -12.18
C GLN A 191 11.16 -11.95 -13.45
N ASP A 192 10.84 -13.23 -13.31
CA ASP A 192 10.42 -14.11 -14.41
C ASP A 192 8.91 -13.99 -14.68
N GLY A 193 8.19 -13.23 -13.87
CA GLY A 193 6.74 -13.02 -13.97
C GLY A 193 5.91 -14.12 -13.29
N ASN A 194 6.55 -15.00 -12.51
CA ASN A 194 5.81 -15.99 -11.72
C ASN A 194 5.15 -15.32 -10.51
N SER A 195 3.92 -15.74 -10.21
CA SER A 195 3.22 -15.26 -9.01
C SER A 195 3.87 -15.81 -7.73
N LEU A 196 4.21 -14.92 -6.83
CA LEU A 196 4.69 -15.22 -5.48
C LEU A 196 3.53 -15.32 -4.47
N GLY A 197 2.30 -15.06 -4.91
CA GLY A 197 1.09 -15.14 -4.14
C GLY A 197 0.23 -13.89 -4.24
N LYS A 198 -1.07 -14.10 -3.98
CA LYS A 198 -2.09 -13.05 -3.91
C LYS A 198 -2.62 -12.99 -2.47
N PHE A 199 -2.72 -11.78 -1.92
CA PHE A 199 -3.12 -11.53 -0.53
C PHE A 199 -4.21 -10.47 -0.50
N GLU A 200 -5.26 -10.74 0.25
CA GLU A 200 -6.42 -9.86 0.37
C GLU A 200 -6.25 -8.87 1.53
N THR A 201 -6.73 -7.66 1.32
CA THR A 201 -6.73 -6.59 2.35
C THR A 201 -7.89 -6.81 3.33
N PRO A 202 -7.69 -6.61 4.62
CA PRO A 202 -8.79 -6.69 5.60
C PRO A 202 -9.88 -5.65 5.31
N LEU A 203 -11.13 -6.04 5.53
CA LEU A 203 -12.27 -5.14 5.40
C LEU A 203 -12.27 -4.05 6.47
N SER A 204 -12.63 -2.84 6.08
CA SER A 204 -12.80 -1.68 6.98
C SER A 204 -13.64 -0.60 6.29
N ASP A 205 -14.94 -0.79 6.25
CA ASP A 205 -15.93 0.18 5.76
C ASP A 205 -15.74 1.53 6.49
N ASN A 206 -15.60 2.62 5.74
CA ASN A 206 -15.31 3.97 6.21
C ASN A 206 -14.09 4.06 7.16
N GLY A 207 -13.13 3.14 7.04
CA GLY A 207 -12.01 3.00 7.95
C GLY A 207 -10.68 2.72 7.25
N LEU A 208 -9.62 2.57 8.04
CA LEU A 208 -8.30 2.23 7.54
C LEU A 208 -8.05 0.72 7.56
N SER A 209 -7.36 0.23 6.56
CA SER A 209 -6.82 -1.13 6.48
C SER A 209 -5.35 -1.11 6.11
N PHE A 210 -4.60 -2.10 6.56
CA PHE A 210 -3.21 -2.32 6.18
C PHE A 210 -3.03 -3.75 5.70
N LEU A 211 -2.33 -3.90 4.59
CA LEU A 211 -1.78 -5.17 4.13
C LEU A 211 -0.30 -4.96 3.77
N GLY A 212 0.56 -5.84 4.30
CA GLY A 212 1.97 -5.90 3.93
C GLY A 212 2.46 -7.32 3.92
N VAL A 213 3.31 -7.66 2.95
CA VAL A 213 3.90 -8.99 2.81
C VAL A 213 5.41 -8.85 2.75
N VAL A 214 6.14 -9.65 3.54
CA VAL A 214 7.61 -9.69 3.58
C VAL A 214 8.08 -11.09 3.29
N PHE A 215 8.91 -11.22 2.27
CA PHE A 215 9.64 -12.44 1.92
C PHE A 215 10.98 -12.47 2.63
N GLU A 216 11.55 -13.67 2.84
CA GLU A 216 12.85 -13.80 3.48
C GLU A 216 13.95 -13.15 2.63
N GLU A 217 13.88 -13.32 1.31
CA GLU A 217 14.81 -12.74 0.34
C GLU A 217 14.13 -11.65 -0.50
N ALA A 218 14.95 -10.81 -1.15
CA ALA A 218 14.45 -9.83 -2.11
C ALA A 218 14.09 -10.54 -3.43
N LEU A 219 12.81 -10.84 -3.59
CA LEU A 219 12.25 -11.58 -4.74
C LEU A 219 11.22 -10.77 -5.52
N VAL A 220 10.59 -9.79 -4.89
CA VAL A 220 9.47 -9.05 -5.48
C VAL A 220 9.99 -8.05 -6.50
N PHE A 221 9.71 -8.31 -7.77
CA PHE A 221 10.03 -7.43 -8.89
C PHE A 221 8.87 -6.49 -9.23
N ARG A 222 7.63 -7.01 -9.17
CA ARG A 222 6.41 -6.28 -9.49
C ARG A 222 5.31 -6.63 -8.50
N VAL A 223 4.45 -5.65 -8.21
CA VAL A 223 3.22 -5.85 -7.46
C VAL A 223 2.05 -5.34 -8.28
N GLU A 224 1.02 -6.16 -8.49
CA GLU A 224 -0.27 -5.70 -8.97
C GLU A 224 -1.16 -5.38 -7.76
N VAL A 225 -1.63 -4.15 -7.72
CA VAL A 225 -2.55 -3.66 -6.69
C VAL A 225 -3.95 -3.56 -7.29
N ARG A 226 -4.92 -4.17 -6.65
CA ARG A 226 -6.32 -4.07 -6.99
C ARG A 226 -7.06 -3.28 -5.92
N TYR A 227 -7.84 -2.31 -6.35
CA TYR A 227 -8.64 -1.40 -5.54
C TYR A 227 -10.11 -1.77 -5.67
N GLY A 228 -10.70 -2.41 -4.70
CA GLY A 228 -12.12 -2.78 -4.71
C GLY A 228 -12.63 -3.42 -5.98
N THR A 229 -13.85 -3.08 -6.37
CA THR A 229 -14.51 -3.57 -7.59
C THR A 229 -14.69 -2.49 -8.66
N GLY A 230 -14.62 -1.22 -8.29
CA GLY A 230 -14.82 -0.05 -9.15
C GLY A 230 -13.59 0.85 -9.25
N ALA A 231 -13.45 1.55 -10.38
CA ALA A 231 -12.49 2.65 -10.51
C ALA A 231 -12.98 3.87 -9.72
N LEU A 232 -12.04 4.72 -9.28
CA LEU A 232 -12.37 6.01 -8.69
C LEU A 232 -13.33 6.81 -9.59
N GLY A 233 -14.53 7.07 -9.11
CA GLY A 233 -15.61 7.69 -9.87
C GLY A 233 -16.69 8.27 -8.95
N PRO A 234 -17.80 8.79 -9.50
CA PRO A 234 -18.84 9.44 -8.70
C PRO A 234 -19.73 8.46 -7.91
N ASN A 235 -19.67 7.17 -8.21
CA ASN A 235 -20.54 6.14 -7.67
C ASN A 235 -19.74 5.20 -6.77
N ASP A 236 -19.91 5.34 -5.48
CA ASP A 236 -19.41 4.43 -4.47
C ASP A 236 -20.58 4.01 -3.58
N GLY A 237 -20.58 2.76 -3.12
CA GLY A 237 -21.66 2.23 -2.29
C GLY A 237 -22.98 1.99 -3.01
N ASP A 238 -23.04 2.21 -4.33
CA ASP A 238 -24.24 1.94 -5.16
C ASP A 238 -24.25 0.45 -5.57
N GLY A 239 -24.78 -0.40 -4.69
CA GLY A 239 -24.90 -1.83 -4.97
C GLY A 239 -23.60 -2.59 -4.74
N ASP A 240 -23.03 -3.17 -5.82
CA ASP A 240 -21.82 -4.00 -5.76
C ASP A 240 -20.52 -3.20 -6.06
N VAL A 241 -20.58 -1.88 -6.09
CA VAL A 241 -19.41 -1.02 -6.36
C VAL A 241 -18.71 -0.68 -5.05
N ASP A 242 -17.44 -1.07 -4.95
CA ASP A 242 -16.51 -0.78 -3.86
C ASP A 242 -15.35 0.02 -4.45
N VAL A 243 -15.15 1.27 -3.99
CA VAL A 243 -14.08 2.16 -4.41
C VAL A 243 -13.15 2.41 -3.23
N ALA A 244 -12.10 1.60 -3.12
CA ALA A 244 -11.04 1.84 -2.16
C ALA A 244 -9.96 2.76 -2.75
N VAL A 245 -9.28 3.52 -1.91
CA VAL A 245 -8.09 4.30 -2.30
C VAL A 245 -6.95 4.05 -1.30
N MET A 246 -5.75 4.53 -1.60
CA MET A 246 -4.58 4.22 -0.79
C MET A 246 -3.94 5.47 -0.20
N ASP A 247 -3.26 5.24 0.92
CA ASP A 247 -2.38 6.19 1.60
C ASP A 247 -0.92 5.70 1.47
N ASN A 248 -0.18 5.52 2.56
CA ASN A 248 1.24 5.20 2.54
C ASN A 248 1.57 3.90 1.79
N PHE A 249 2.55 3.99 0.88
CA PHE A 249 3.24 2.84 0.29
C PHE A 249 4.55 2.60 1.03
N ILE A 250 4.78 1.37 1.48
CA ILE A 250 5.97 0.99 2.25
C ILE A 250 6.58 -0.26 1.63
N TYR A 251 7.82 -0.20 1.19
CA TYR A 251 8.51 -1.32 0.53
C TYR A 251 9.94 -1.45 0.97
N GLY A 252 10.46 -2.68 0.92
CA GLY A 252 11.85 -2.97 1.25
C GLY A 252 12.80 -2.19 0.34
N GLU A 253 14.04 -1.97 0.80
CA GLU A 253 15.04 -1.27 -0.01
C GLU A 253 15.28 -2.00 -1.34
N PRO A 254 15.15 -1.31 -2.50
CA PRO A 254 15.36 -1.92 -3.80
C PRO A 254 16.82 -2.39 -3.99
N GLN A 255 17.00 -3.66 -4.31
CA GLN A 255 18.28 -4.29 -4.60
C GLN A 255 18.38 -4.61 -6.09
N PRO A 256 19.56 -4.49 -6.72
CA PRO A 256 19.71 -4.88 -8.12
C PRO A 256 19.13 -6.27 -8.38
N ALA A 257 18.30 -6.39 -9.40
CA ALA A 257 17.86 -7.68 -9.90
C ALA A 257 19.03 -8.40 -10.60
N ASN A 258 19.16 -9.72 -10.39
CA ASN A 258 20.26 -10.53 -10.93
C ASN A 258 20.02 -10.93 -12.38
#